data_5ab628c6bfbb12bfab6b6c9620e2972d
#
_entry.id   5ab628c6bfbb12bfab6b6c9620e2972d
#
_cell.length_a   1.000
_cell.length_b   1.000
_cell.length_c   1.000
_cell.angle_alpha   90.00
_cell.angle_beta   90.00
_cell.angle_gamma   90.00
#
_symmetry.space_group_name_H-M   'P 1'
#
loop_
_entity.id
_entity.type
_entity.pdbx_description
1 polymer ?
#
loop_
_entity_poly.entity_id
_entity_poly.type
_entity_poly.pdbx_seq_one_letter_code
_entity_poly.pdbx_strand_id
1 'polypeptide(L)'
;MLVAAVFSNAENARKIADSLARYGIRAIAAASGSAVLRQMQAVTLVVCGARLEDMTAPRLRRMLPAEIPMLLLAPGAPQLAGIENLPAGLTRAQLCEIVLHHIGAQEALVARAKRAMIRRGGVDEAAAHRLLQKHAMNSGVSLRRAAEEILQKYGEDESI
;
A
#
# COMPACT_ATOMS: atom_id res chain seq x y z
N MET A 1 -8.06 2.76 -2.73
CA MET A 1 -6.67 2.72 -2.23
C MET A 1 -6.31 4.03 -1.55
N LEU A 2 -5.58 3.99 -0.46
CA LEU A 2 -5.20 5.16 0.31
C LEU A 2 -3.69 5.13 0.59
N VAL A 3 -2.99 6.18 0.19
CA VAL A 3 -1.56 6.37 0.47
C VAL A 3 -1.38 7.24 1.69
N ALA A 4 -0.52 6.84 2.62
CA ALA A 4 -0.13 7.68 3.74
C ALA A 4 1.22 8.34 3.46
N ALA A 5 1.25 9.67 3.44
CA ALA A 5 2.48 10.47 3.41
C ALA A 5 2.83 10.87 4.84
N VAL A 6 3.94 10.34 5.36
CA VAL A 6 4.31 10.47 6.79
C VAL A 6 5.70 11.04 6.93
N PHE A 7 5.78 12.25 7.46
CA PHE A 7 7.04 12.97 7.67
C PHE A 7 6.97 13.72 8.99
N SER A 8 8.09 13.83 9.70
CA SER A 8 8.17 14.63 10.93
C SER A 8 7.77 16.10 10.72
N ASN A 9 8.00 16.63 9.53
CA ASN A 9 7.49 17.94 9.13
C ASN A 9 6.11 17.78 8.46
N ALA A 10 5.07 18.25 9.15
CA ALA A 10 3.68 18.17 8.67
C ALA A 10 3.47 18.88 7.32
N GLU A 11 4.22 19.95 7.04
CA GLU A 11 4.17 20.65 5.76
C GLU A 11 4.69 19.78 4.61
N ASN A 12 5.79 19.06 4.82
CA ASN A 12 6.32 18.13 3.83
C ASN A 12 5.33 16.99 3.56
N ALA A 13 4.75 16.42 4.60
CA ALA A 13 3.71 15.41 4.46
C ALA A 13 2.53 15.89 3.62
N ARG A 14 2.08 17.11 3.87
CA ARG A 14 0.97 17.74 3.13
C ARG A 14 1.34 18.00 1.68
N LYS A 15 2.54 18.53 1.40
CA LYS A 15 3.02 18.76 0.03
C LYS A 15 3.08 17.47 -0.79
N ILE A 16 3.51 16.37 -0.18
CA ILE A 16 3.53 15.05 -0.85
C ILE A 16 2.11 14.55 -1.09
N ALA A 17 1.24 14.62 -0.09
CA ALA A 17 -0.15 14.20 -0.23
C ALA A 17 -0.89 15.02 -1.30
N ASP A 18 -0.70 16.34 -1.35
CA ASP A 18 -1.28 17.22 -2.37
C ASP A 18 -0.75 16.89 -3.78
N SER A 19 0.54 16.56 -3.89
CA SER A 19 1.12 16.14 -5.16
C SER A 19 0.49 14.85 -5.66
N LEU A 20 0.31 13.86 -4.80
CA LEU A 20 -0.37 12.60 -5.12
C LEU A 20 -1.83 12.84 -5.52
N ALA A 21 -2.53 13.73 -4.81
CA ALA A 21 -3.93 14.06 -5.11
C ALA A 21 -4.11 14.66 -6.52
N ARG A 22 -3.14 15.44 -7.00
CA ARG A 22 -3.15 15.97 -8.38
C ARG A 22 -3.08 14.90 -9.46
N TYR A 23 -2.54 13.72 -9.12
CA TYR A 23 -2.51 12.54 -10.00
C TYR A 23 -3.69 11.60 -9.78
N GLY A 24 -4.72 12.04 -9.05
CA GLY A 24 -5.90 11.23 -8.75
C GLY A 24 -5.69 10.18 -7.68
N ILE A 25 -4.57 10.23 -6.95
CA ILE A 25 -4.23 9.29 -5.88
C ILE A 25 -4.79 9.81 -4.56
N ARG A 26 -5.63 9.02 -3.90
CA ARG A 26 -6.10 9.37 -2.55
C ARG A 26 -4.94 9.27 -1.56
N ALA A 27 -4.65 10.36 -0.89
CA ALA A 27 -3.54 10.43 0.06
C ALA A 27 -3.94 11.17 1.33
N ILE A 28 -3.35 10.75 2.45
CA ILE A 28 -3.42 11.46 3.74
C ILE A 28 -2.03 11.90 4.15
N ALA A 29 -1.95 13.03 4.85
CA ALA A 29 -0.73 13.53 5.44
C ALA A 29 -0.73 13.24 6.94
N ALA A 30 0.39 12.74 7.47
CA ALA A 30 0.58 12.49 8.89
C ALA A 30 2.01 12.88 9.31
N ALA A 31 2.17 13.28 10.56
CA ALA A 31 3.48 13.60 11.14
C ALA A 31 4.02 12.44 12.02
N SER A 32 3.15 11.57 12.47
CA SER A 32 3.47 10.47 13.39
C SER A 32 3.12 9.10 12.83
N GLY A 33 3.89 8.10 13.20
CA GLY A 33 3.60 6.70 12.87
C GLY A 33 2.30 6.23 13.52
N SER A 34 1.99 6.68 14.72
CA SER A 34 0.74 6.36 15.42
C SER A 34 -0.49 6.79 14.65
N ALA A 35 -0.43 7.94 13.95
CA ALA A 35 -1.53 8.40 13.09
C ALA A 35 -1.79 7.45 11.92
N VAL A 36 -0.73 6.89 11.33
CA VAL A 36 -0.83 5.88 10.26
C VAL A 36 -1.41 4.58 10.82
N LEU A 37 -0.90 4.12 11.95
CA LEU A 37 -1.34 2.86 12.57
C LEU A 37 -2.83 2.86 12.93
N ARG A 38 -3.36 4.00 13.33
CA ARG A 38 -4.82 4.12 13.57
C ARG A 38 -5.67 3.94 12.31
N GLN A 39 -5.09 4.14 11.14
CA GLN A 39 -5.76 4.01 9.83
C GLN A 39 -5.19 2.88 8.98
N MET A 40 -4.39 1.98 9.57
CA MET A 40 -3.65 0.96 8.81
C MET A 40 -4.54 0.02 7.99
N GLN A 41 -5.79 -0.19 8.41
CA GLN A 41 -6.73 -1.02 7.64
C GLN A 41 -7.15 -0.37 6.31
N ALA A 42 -7.14 0.97 6.24
CA ALA A 42 -7.47 1.71 5.04
C ALA A 42 -6.23 2.03 4.20
N VAL A 43 -5.05 2.08 4.82
CA VAL A 43 -3.79 2.43 4.15
C VAL A 43 -3.26 1.24 3.35
N THR A 44 -2.93 1.48 2.10
CA THR A 44 -2.44 0.45 1.17
C THR A 44 -0.97 0.66 0.77
N LEU A 45 -0.42 1.83 1.04
CA LEU A 45 0.97 2.17 0.78
C LEU A 45 1.41 3.32 1.69
N VAL A 46 2.64 3.30 2.15
CA VAL A 46 3.23 4.37 2.97
C VAL A 46 4.44 4.98 2.26
N VAL A 47 4.46 6.30 2.16
CA VAL A 47 5.63 7.09 1.77
C VAL A 47 6.08 7.87 2.99
N CYS A 48 7.32 7.70 3.44
CA CYS A 48 7.77 8.30 4.69
C CYS A 48 9.19 8.86 4.65
N GLY A 49 9.49 9.72 5.61
CA GLY A 49 10.85 10.11 5.96
C GLY A 49 11.49 9.11 6.93
N ALA A 50 12.78 9.29 7.20
CA ALA A 50 13.55 8.41 8.10
C ALA A 50 13.08 8.50 9.56
N ARG A 51 12.68 9.69 9.98
CA ARG A 51 12.18 9.98 11.33
C ARG A 51 10.79 10.58 11.26
N LEU A 52 9.93 10.13 12.15
CA LEU A 52 8.60 10.67 12.39
C LEU A 52 8.59 11.34 13.76
N GLU A 53 7.52 12.03 14.12
CA GLU A 53 7.44 12.71 15.43
C GLU A 53 7.60 11.76 16.62
N ASP A 54 7.05 10.56 16.52
CA ASP A 54 6.94 9.59 17.61
C ASP A 54 7.77 8.32 17.42
N MET A 55 8.30 8.08 16.23
CA MET A 55 9.10 6.87 15.95
C MET A 55 9.98 7.03 14.70
N THR A 56 10.81 6.03 14.47
CA THR A 56 11.61 5.92 13.24
C THR A 56 10.89 5.07 12.17
N ALA A 57 11.29 5.22 10.91
CA ALA A 57 10.74 4.42 9.82
C ALA A 57 10.91 2.90 10.05
N PRO A 58 12.06 2.37 10.50
CA PRO A 58 12.19 0.95 10.81
C PRO A 58 11.22 0.46 11.89
N ARG A 59 10.94 1.30 12.89
CA ARG A 59 9.95 0.96 13.93
C ARG A 59 8.54 0.89 13.36
N LEU A 60 8.16 1.86 12.55
CA LEU A 60 6.87 1.83 11.84
C LEU A 60 6.75 0.59 10.97
N ARG A 61 7.80 0.21 10.24
CA ARG A 61 7.81 -1.00 9.40
C ARG A 61 7.46 -2.26 10.20
N ARG A 62 8.02 -2.41 11.39
CA ARG A 62 7.75 -3.58 12.25
C ARG A 62 6.32 -3.64 12.77
N MET A 63 5.65 -2.50 12.85
CA MET A 63 4.27 -2.38 13.35
C MET A 63 3.21 -2.47 12.24
N LEU A 64 3.61 -2.26 10.98
CA LEU A 64 2.73 -2.37 9.82
C LEU A 64 2.70 -3.81 9.29
N PRO A 65 1.56 -4.25 8.74
CA PRO A 65 1.49 -5.50 7.99
C PRO A 65 2.54 -5.55 6.87
N ALA A 66 3.15 -6.73 6.66
CA ALA A 66 4.24 -6.88 5.69
C ALA A 66 3.82 -6.59 4.26
N GLU A 67 2.56 -6.79 3.94
CA GLU A 67 1.97 -6.56 2.62
C GLU A 67 1.75 -5.07 2.28
N ILE A 68 1.85 -4.16 3.25
CA ILE A 68 1.80 -2.72 2.97
C ILE A 68 3.18 -2.25 2.53
N PRO A 69 3.37 -1.87 1.25
CA PRO A 69 4.66 -1.34 0.79
C PRO A 69 5.01 -0.05 1.54
N MET A 70 6.28 0.09 1.87
CA MET A 70 6.81 1.27 2.54
C MET A 70 7.96 1.85 1.73
N LEU A 71 7.79 3.07 1.24
CA LEU A 71 8.75 3.81 0.44
C LEU A 71 9.42 4.88 1.30
N LEU A 72 10.74 4.88 1.33
CA LEU A 72 11.53 5.80 2.15
C LEU A 72 12.15 6.91 1.31
N LEU A 73 11.78 8.14 1.59
CA LEU A 73 12.41 9.36 1.07
C LEU A 73 13.44 9.88 2.07
N ALA A 74 14.59 9.23 2.11
CA ALA A 74 15.72 9.63 2.95
C ALA A 74 17.03 9.34 2.23
N PRO A 75 17.58 10.30 1.46
CA PRO A 75 18.82 10.11 0.74
C PRO A 75 19.95 9.68 1.68
N GLY A 76 20.71 8.64 1.28
CA GLY A 76 21.83 8.13 2.08
C GLY A 76 21.43 7.23 3.25
N ALA A 77 20.15 6.94 3.44
CA ALA A 77 19.72 5.98 4.45
C ALA A 77 20.19 4.55 4.09
N PRO A 78 20.56 3.73 5.10
CA PRO A 78 20.93 2.34 4.85
C PRO A 78 19.71 1.55 4.30
N GLN A 79 19.99 0.53 3.48
CA GLN A 79 18.96 -0.37 3.01
C GLN A 79 18.40 -1.17 4.18
N LEU A 80 17.09 -1.12 4.36
CA LEU A 80 16.37 -1.80 5.44
C LEU A 80 15.42 -2.85 4.86
N ALA A 81 15.32 -3.98 5.55
CA ALA A 81 14.42 -5.05 5.14
C ALA A 81 12.95 -4.57 5.14
N GLY A 82 12.24 -4.84 4.07
CA GLY A 82 10.83 -4.47 3.92
C GLY A 82 10.56 -3.00 3.64
N ILE A 83 11.60 -2.20 3.40
CA ILE A 83 11.50 -0.79 3.03
C ILE A 83 12.22 -0.57 1.70
N GLU A 84 11.55 0.04 0.75
CA GLU A 84 12.16 0.46 -0.51
C GLU A 84 12.72 1.87 -0.36
N ASN A 85 14.04 2.00 -0.46
CA ASN A 85 14.69 3.31 -0.46
C ASN A 85 14.54 3.96 -1.83
N LEU A 86 13.96 5.15 -1.86
CA LEU A 86 13.83 5.93 -3.09
C LEU A 86 15.14 6.69 -3.38
N PRO A 87 15.50 6.87 -4.67
CA PRO A 87 16.73 7.58 -5.03
C PRO A 87 16.68 9.06 -4.61
N ALA A 88 17.86 9.63 -4.38
CA ALA A 88 18.01 11.05 -4.13
C ALA A 88 17.65 11.87 -5.38
N GLY A 89 17.15 13.09 -5.16
CA GLY A 89 16.85 14.01 -6.26
C GLY A 89 15.57 13.64 -7.04
N LEU A 90 14.70 12.81 -6.46
CA LEU A 90 13.44 12.44 -7.08
C LEU A 90 12.54 13.69 -7.23
N THR A 91 12.00 13.89 -8.43
CA THR A 91 10.96 14.89 -8.64
C THR A 91 9.61 14.40 -8.12
N ARG A 92 8.67 15.32 -7.88
CA ARG A 92 7.31 14.95 -7.49
C ARG A 92 6.62 14.07 -8.53
N ALA A 93 6.83 14.36 -9.82
CA ALA A 93 6.30 13.55 -10.91
C ALA A 93 6.83 12.11 -10.86
N GLN A 94 8.14 11.94 -10.68
CA GLN A 94 8.77 10.62 -10.56
C GLN A 94 8.26 9.85 -9.34
N LEU A 95 8.09 10.52 -8.20
CA LEU A 95 7.49 9.92 -7.01
C LEU A 95 6.08 9.42 -7.29
N CYS A 96 5.25 10.23 -7.94
CA CYS A 96 3.89 9.85 -8.30
C CYS A 96 3.87 8.64 -9.26
N GLU A 97 4.78 8.57 -10.21
CA GLU A 97 4.91 7.41 -11.11
C GLU A 97 5.25 6.13 -10.35
N ILE A 98 6.17 6.19 -9.39
CA ILE A 98 6.53 5.04 -8.54
C ILE A 98 5.32 4.59 -7.72
N VAL A 99 4.61 5.52 -7.11
CA VAL A 99 3.41 5.21 -6.33
C VAL A 99 2.33 4.59 -7.22
N LEU A 100 2.08 5.12 -8.40
CA LEU A 100 1.12 4.57 -9.37
C LEU A 100 1.50 3.15 -9.80
N HIS A 101 2.79 2.88 -9.97
CA HIS A 101 3.27 1.52 -10.29
C HIS A 101 2.91 0.52 -9.17
N HIS A 102 3.15 0.88 -7.91
CA HIS A 102 2.77 0.04 -6.77
C HIS A 102 1.25 -0.16 -6.65
N ILE A 103 0.47 0.89 -6.87
CA ILE A 103 -1.00 0.82 -6.87
C ILE A 103 -1.48 -0.11 -7.99
N GLY A 104 -0.96 0.05 -9.20
CA GLY A 104 -1.32 -0.80 -10.35
C GLY A 104 -1.01 -2.27 -10.11
N ALA A 105 0.12 -2.59 -9.48
CA ALA A 105 0.46 -3.96 -9.11
C ALA A 105 -0.53 -4.56 -8.10
N GLN A 106 -0.98 -3.79 -7.12
CA GLN A 106 -1.98 -4.23 -6.15
C GLN A 106 -3.35 -4.44 -6.80
N GLU A 107 -3.77 -3.52 -7.66
CA GLU A 107 -5.03 -3.64 -8.40
C GLU A 107 -5.03 -4.84 -9.34
N ALA A 108 -3.92 -5.10 -10.02
CA ALA A 108 -3.76 -6.28 -10.86
C ALA A 108 -3.88 -7.58 -10.06
N LEU A 109 -3.31 -7.65 -8.86
CA LEU A 109 -3.39 -8.82 -7.98
C LEU A 109 -4.84 -9.07 -7.54
N VAL A 110 -5.56 -8.04 -7.12
CA VAL A 110 -6.98 -8.13 -6.74
C VAL A 110 -7.83 -8.56 -7.94
N ALA A 111 -7.58 -8.02 -9.13
CA ALA A 111 -8.29 -8.41 -10.36
C ALA A 111 -8.04 -9.88 -10.72
N ARG A 112 -6.81 -10.38 -10.54
CA ARG A 112 -6.48 -11.81 -10.75
C ARG A 112 -7.24 -12.70 -9.78
N ALA A 113 -7.28 -12.35 -8.50
CA ALA A 113 -8.02 -13.10 -7.49
C ALA A 113 -9.52 -13.17 -7.82
N LYS A 114 -10.12 -12.04 -8.17
CA LYS A 114 -11.53 -12.01 -8.62
C LYS A 114 -11.78 -12.90 -9.81
N ARG A 115 -10.94 -12.87 -10.84
CA ARG A 115 -11.05 -13.75 -12.01
C ARG A 115 -10.96 -15.22 -11.64
N ALA A 116 -10.08 -15.60 -10.73
CA ALA A 116 -9.98 -16.98 -10.24
C ALA A 116 -11.27 -17.43 -9.55
N MET A 117 -11.88 -16.57 -8.73
CA MET A 117 -13.16 -16.85 -8.07
C MET A 117 -14.32 -16.99 -9.08
N ILE A 118 -14.36 -16.14 -10.10
CA ILE A 118 -15.37 -16.20 -11.15
C ILE A 118 -15.26 -17.53 -11.92
N ARG A 119 -14.07 -17.89 -12.37
CA ARG A 119 -13.84 -19.09 -13.19
C ARG A 119 -14.06 -20.38 -12.43
N ARG A 120 -13.56 -20.47 -11.20
CA ARG A 120 -13.58 -21.71 -10.41
C ARG A 120 -14.69 -21.79 -9.37
N GLY A 121 -15.13 -20.63 -8.87
CA GLY A 121 -16.20 -20.51 -7.90
C GLY A 121 -17.58 -20.29 -8.50
N GLY A 122 -17.67 -20.00 -9.79
CA GLY A 122 -18.94 -19.79 -10.48
C GLY A 122 -19.72 -18.55 -10.02
N VAL A 123 -19.04 -17.59 -9.42
CA VAL A 123 -19.65 -16.33 -8.92
C VAL A 123 -19.50 -15.22 -9.95
N ASP A 124 -20.37 -14.22 -9.91
CA ASP A 124 -20.21 -13.00 -10.71
C ASP A 124 -19.17 -12.05 -10.10
N GLU A 125 -18.80 -11.00 -10.84
CA GLU A 125 -17.76 -10.05 -10.39
C GLU A 125 -18.15 -9.31 -9.10
N ALA A 126 -19.41 -8.92 -8.95
CA ALA A 126 -19.89 -8.25 -7.75
C ALA A 126 -19.84 -9.18 -6.53
N ALA A 127 -20.20 -10.43 -6.70
CA ALA A 127 -20.09 -11.45 -5.65
C ALA A 127 -18.63 -11.74 -5.32
N ALA A 128 -17.73 -11.86 -6.32
CA ALA A 128 -16.31 -12.07 -6.12
C ALA A 128 -15.70 -10.93 -5.30
N HIS A 129 -16.04 -9.69 -5.62
CA HIS A 129 -15.56 -8.52 -4.86
C HIS A 129 -16.03 -8.53 -3.41
N ARG A 130 -17.32 -8.79 -3.17
CA ARG A 130 -17.88 -8.90 -1.81
C ARG A 130 -17.26 -10.03 -1.00
N LEU A 131 -17.05 -11.19 -1.61
CA LEU A 131 -16.41 -12.33 -0.97
C LEU A 131 -14.97 -12.05 -0.59
N LEU A 132 -14.23 -11.40 -1.46
CA LEU A 132 -12.84 -10.98 -1.20
C LEU A 132 -12.77 -9.98 -0.04
N GLN A 133 -13.65 -8.97 -0.03
CA GLN A 133 -13.75 -8.01 1.07
C GLN A 133 -14.14 -8.71 2.38
N LYS A 134 -15.13 -9.60 2.35
CA LYS A 134 -15.56 -10.36 3.53
C LYS A 134 -14.43 -11.24 4.06
N HIS A 135 -13.67 -11.89 3.20
CA HIS A 135 -12.51 -12.67 3.61
C HIS A 135 -11.46 -11.81 4.29
N ALA A 136 -11.12 -10.65 3.71
CA ALA A 136 -10.18 -9.70 4.30
C ALA A 136 -10.63 -9.23 5.69
N MET A 137 -11.90 -8.87 5.83
CA MET A 137 -12.47 -8.42 7.11
C MET A 137 -12.49 -9.54 8.16
N ASN A 138 -12.93 -10.75 7.79
CA ASN A 138 -13.02 -11.87 8.72
C ASN A 138 -11.66 -12.36 9.21
N SER A 139 -10.65 -12.30 8.34
CA SER A 139 -9.27 -12.71 8.65
C SER A 139 -8.44 -11.58 9.26
N GLY A 140 -8.95 -10.35 9.30
CA GLY A 140 -8.22 -9.18 9.78
C GLY A 140 -6.99 -8.83 8.95
N VAL A 141 -7.03 -9.13 7.64
CA VAL A 141 -5.92 -8.89 6.71
C VAL A 141 -6.29 -7.83 5.68
N SER A 142 -5.28 -7.29 4.98
CA SER A 142 -5.52 -6.36 3.87
C SER A 142 -6.20 -7.07 2.68
N LEU A 143 -6.80 -6.27 1.80
CA LEU A 143 -7.42 -6.79 0.58
C LEU A 143 -6.38 -7.47 -0.32
N ARG A 144 -5.15 -6.94 -0.36
CA ARG A 144 -4.02 -7.55 -1.06
C ARG A 144 -3.70 -8.94 -0.51
N ARG A 145 -3.57 -9.07 0.81
CA ARG A 145 -3.26 -10.35 1.45
C ARG A 145 -4.38 -11.37 1.22
N ALA A 146 -5.63 -10.93 1.33
CA ALA A 146 -6.78 -11.76 1.01
C ALA A 146 -6.75 -12.25 -0.45
N ALA A 147 -6.36 -11.38 -1.39
CA ALA A 147 -6.20 -11.76 -2.79
C ALA A 147 -5.10 -12.81 -2.98
N GLU A 148 -3.95 -12.66 -2.31
CA GLU A 148 -2.87 -13.67 -2.33
C GLU A 148 -3.36 -15.03 -1.80
N GLU A 149 -4.08 -15.04 -0.69
CA GLU A 149 -4.64 -16.26 -0.11
C GLU A 149 -5.67 -16.94 -1.03
N ILE A 150 -6.52 -16.16 -1.68
CA ILE A 150 -7.48 -16.64 -2.67
C ILE A 150 -6.76 -17.28 -3.86
N LEU A 151 -5.72 -16.64 -4.38
CA LEU A 151 -4.93 -17.19 -5.48
C LEU A 151 -4.22 -18.47 -5.10
N GLN A 152 -3.70 -18.58 -3.88
CA GLN A 152 -3.14 -19.83 -3.37
C GLN A 152 -4.18 -20.95 -3.30
N LYS A 153 -5.40 -20.62 -2.87
CA LYS A 153 -6.50 -21.59 -2.75
C LYS A 153 -7.01 -22.08 -4.10
N TYR A 154 -7.19 -21.18 -5.05
CA TYR A 154 -7.73 -21.50 -6.38
C TYR A 154 -6.66 -21.86 -7.41
N GLY A 155 -5.38 -21.62 -7.07
CA GLY A 155 -4.24 -21.71 -7.97
C GLY A 155 -4.11 -20.46 -8.85
N GLU A 156 -2.89 -20.16 -9.25
CA GLU A 156 -2.65 -19.15 -10.27
C GLU A 156 -3.14 -19.66 -11.61
N ASP A 157 -3.85 -18.81 -12.31
CA ASP A 157 -4.32 -19.14 -13.66
C ASP A 157 -3.15 -18.95 -14.63
N GLU A 158 -2.41 -20.02 -14.88
CA GLU A 158 -1.33 -20.06 -15.87
C GLU A 158 -1.85 -20.17 -17.32
N SER A 159 -3.14 -20.06 -17.54
CA SER A 159 -3.68 -20.10 -18.90
C SER A 159 -3.50 -18.74 -19.57
N ILE A 160 -2.56 -18.74 -20.44
CA ILE A 160 -2.39 -17.75 -21.50
C ILE A 160 -3.57 -17.78 -22.45
#